data_d253f1bb846f749fcc0068cd65bde218
#
_entry.id   d253f1bb846f749fcc0068cd65bde218
#
_cell.length_a   1.000
_cell.length_b   1.000
_cell.length_c   1.000
_cell.angle_alpha   90.00
_cell.angle_beta   90.00
_cell.angle_gamma   90.00
#
_symmetry.space_group_name_H-M   'P 1'
#
loop_
_entity.id
_entity.type
_entity.pdbx_description
1 polymer ?
#
loop_
_entity_poly.entity_id
_entity_poly.type
_entity_poly.pdbx_seq_one_letter_code
_entity_poly.pdbx_strand_id
1 'polypeptide(L)'
;MRTRLSVFIALLAPAALAGNIGTLFTQASDVGTVSRPMSAALDPLTGTYTLAAAGENIWGTRDAFGYLWKQVRGDVAFAASVKLTGKGGHPHRKAGVMFRQSLDPGAPYVDVVVHGDGLTSLQYRAEPGEVTREIQCATEAPFAVRLEKRGDYIRLSLANDVGLFSASGCGLRLALRGGFHAGLVVSAHDDAAYESAEFRHVAIGTPAEPAEERLSAIEVLDVDSLNRRIVYISRTSIDAPSFTATGDAICFRGEGQLQRLVIDGSSEPVTVGPQNAELCAIAAASSPALRLTHEVKGGHARIWRTDAGGTARPITQDKWQNWQPRLAPAGESFVFLSGTARPEEGRIAPGDYLLRQMPPAGGPARELAGFFGGPGSLGASPWSPDGKQIVFVSREPD
;
A
#
# COMPACT_ATOMS: atom_id res chain seq x y z
N MET A 1 3.85 -52.01 -29.87
CA MET A 1 3.66 -50.58 -29.55
C MET A 1 2.28 -50.38 -28.90
N ARG A 2 2.23 -50.24 -27.60
CA ARG A 2 0.95 -50.04 -26.86
C ARG A 2 0.87 -48.59 -26.48
N THR A 3 0.02 -47.83 -27.16
CA THR A 3 -0.27 -46.41 -26.90
C THR A 3 -1.11 -46.32 -25.61
N ARG A 4 -0.54 -45.70 -24.57
CA ARG A 4 -1.27 -45.37 -23.34
C ARG A 4 -2.06 -44.07 -23.58
N LEU A 5 -3.35 -44.21 -23.60
CA LEU A 5 -4.31 -43.09 -23.61
C LEU A 5 -4.37 -42.52 -22.17
N SER A 6 -3.75 -41.36 -21.94
CA SER A 6 -3.90 -40.64 -20.67
C SER A 6 -5.22 -39.87 -20.69
N VAL A 7 -6.18 -40.33 -19.89
CA VAL A 7 -7.42 -39.61 -19.65
C VAL A 7 -7.12 -38.50 -18.64
N PHE A 8 -7.13 -37.23 -19.08
CA PHE A 8 -7.15 -36.07 -18.20
C PHE A 8 -8.59 -35.94 -17.64
N ILE A 9 -8.80 -36.31 -16.40
CA ILE A 9 -10.01 -35.95 -15.66
C ILE A 9 -9.83 -34.50 -15.23
N ALA A 10 -10.49 -33.57 -15.91
CA ALA A 10 -10.66 -32.21 -15.42
C ALA A 10 -11.58 -32.28 -14.19
N LEU A 11 -11.01 -32.10 -13.01
CA LEU A 11 -11.79 -31.83 -11.81
C LEU A 11 -12.51 -30.49 -12.00
N LEU A 12 -13.81 -30.56 -12.31
CA LEU A 12 -14.69 -29.39 -12.26
C LEU A 12 -14.75 -28.93 -10.80
N ALA A 13 -14.26 -27.74 -10.53
CA ALA A 13 -14.47 -27.08 -9.25
C ALA A 13 -15.99 -26.99 -8.98
N PRO A 14 -16.47 -27.21 -7.75
CA PRO A 14 -17.86 -27.07 -7.42
C PRO A 14 -18.34 -25.65 -7.76
N ALA A 15 -19.45 -25.55 -8.47
CA ALA A 15 -20.03 -24.26 -8.85
C ALA A 15 -20.47 -23.50 -7.60
N ALA A 16 -20.12 -22.23 -7.49
CA ALA A 16 -20.62 -21.36 -6.43
C ALA A 16 -22.15 -21.33 -6.44
N LEU A 17 -22.77 -21.37 -5.26
CA LEU A 17 -24.21 -21.26 -5.10
C LEU A 17 -24.61 -19.77 -5.24
N ALA A 18 -24.74 -19.30 -6.47
CA ALA A 18 -25.24 -17.95 -6.73
C ALA A 18 -26.78 -17.97 -6.75
N GLY A 19 -27.38 -17.27 -5.78
CA GLY A 19 -28.77 -16.84 -5.85
C GLY A 19 -28.98 -15.74 -6.90
N ASN A 20 -30.03 -14.94 -6.78
CA ASN A 20 -30.16 -13.72 -7.59
C ASN A 20 -29.07 -12.72 -7.17
N ILE A 21 -28.10 -12.45 -8.04
CA ILE A 21 -27.00 -11.49 -7.83
C ILE A 21 -27.24 -10.15 -8.52
N GLY A 22 -28.43 -9.90 -9.07
CA GLY A 22 -28.79 -8.69 -9.80
C GLY A 22 -28.03 -8.54 -11.12
N THR A 23 -27.91 -7.30 -11.59
CA THR A 23 -27.28 -6.96 -12.88
C THR A 23 -25.94 -6.26 -12.76
N LEU A 24 -25.56 -5.84 -11.53
CA LEU A 24 -24.31 -5.12 -11.31
C LEU A 24 -23.08 -6.03 -11.47
N PHE A 25 -23.19 -7.28 -11.01
CA PHE A 25 -22.18 -8.32 -11.13
C PHE A 25 -22.59 -9.37 -12.15
N THR A 26 -21.62 -10.07 -12.71
CA THR A 26 -21.87 -11.11 -13.73
C THR A 26 -21.66 -12.52 -13.24
N GLN A 27 -20.83 -12.70 -12.22
CA GLN A 27 -20.48 -14.03 -11.69
C GLN A 27 -20.15 -14.00 -10.20
N ALA A 28 -20.35 -15.13 -9.55
CA ALA A 28 -19.87 -15.46 -8.23
C ALA A 28 -19.02 -16.72 -8.34
N SER A 29 -17.82 -16.72 -7.78
CA SER A 29 -16.89 -17.84 -7.81
C SER A 29 -15.90 -17.79 -6.66
N ASP A 30 -15.42 -18.94 -6.26
CA ASP A 30 -14.25 -19.01 -5.40
C ASP A 30 -12.97 -18.75 -6.21
N VAL A 31 -12.00 -18.12 -5.57
CA VAL A 31 -10.62 -18.02 -6.04
C VAL A 31 -9.78 -18.95 -5.18
N GLY A 32 -8.94 -19.75 -5.81
CA GLY A 32 -8.16 -20.78 -5.11
C GLY A 32 -8.98 -21.99 -4.68
N THR A 33 -8.42 -22.77 -3.76
CA THR A 33 -9.07 -23.95 -3.21
C THR A 33 -9.72 -23.61 -1.89
N VAL A 34 -11.02 -23.85 -1.79
CA VAL A 34 -11.81 -23.64 -0.57
C VAL A 34 -12.51 -24.94 -0.19
N SER A 35 -12.71 -25.18 1.10
CA SER A 35 -13.42 -26.38 1.59
C SER A 35 -14.93 -26.34 1.32
N ARG A 36 -15.49 -25.14 1.16
CA ARG A 36 -16.92 -24.92 0.93
C ARG A 36 -17.12 -23.83 -0.11
N PRO A 37 -17.94 -24.06 -1.14
CA PRO A 37 -18.23 -23.05 -2.15
C PRO A 37 -18.87 -21.81 -1.53
N MET A 38 -18.52 -20.64 -2.06
CA MET A 38 -19.16 -19.40 -1.68
C MET A 38 -20.64 -19.35 -2.05
N SER A 39 -21.39 -18.51 -1.35
CA SER A 39 -22.75 -18.12 -1.75
C SER A 39 -22.85 -16.59 -1.85
N ALA A 40 -23.69 -16.11 -2.77
CA ALA A 40 -23.98 -14.70 -2.95
C ALA A 40 -25.46 -14.51 -3.27
N ALA A 41 -26.07 -13.48 -2.69
CA ALA A 41 -27.45 -13.10 -2.95
C ALA A 41 -27.62 -11.58 -2.86
N LEU A 42 -28.51 -11.02 -3.68
CA LEU A 42 -29.01 -9.65 -3.61
C LEU A 42 -30.43 -9.64 -3.06
N ASP A 43 -30.67 -8.89 -2.01
CA ASP A 43 -32.01 -8.47 -1.64
C ASP A 43 -32.42 -7.27 -2.51
N PRO A 44 -33.36 -7.42 -3.44
CA PRO A 44 -33.74 -6.36 -4.36
C PRO A 44 -34.52 -5.22 -3.70
N LEU A 45 -35.06 -5.44 -2.49
CA LEU A 45 -35.81 -4.41 -1.76
C LEU A 45 -34.90 -3.42 -1.07
N THR A 46 -33.80 -3.91 -0.52
CA THR A 46 -32.83 -3.09 0.23
C THR A 46 -31.59 -2.75 -0.58
N GLY A 47 -31.33 -3.42 -1.70
CA GLY A 47 -30.11 -3.32 -2.47
C GLY A 47 -28.90 -3.92 -1.74
N THR A 48 -29.12 -4.77 -0.72
CA THR A 48 -28.08 -5.39 0.08
C THR A 48 -27.58 -6.67 -0.58
N TYR A 49 -26.28 -6.75 -0.83
CA TYR A 49 -25.61 -7.98 -1.19
C TYR A 49 -25.17 -8.71 0.08
N THR A 50 -25.47 -10.00 0.18
CA THR A 50 -24.96 -10.88 1.22
C THR A 50 -24.06 -11.92 0.59
N LEU A 51 -22.81 -11.98 1.03
CA LEU A 51 -21.84 -13.00 0.64
C LEU A 51 -21.49 -13.85 1.84
N ALA A 52 -21.33 -15.15 1.62
CA ALA A 52 -20.73 -16.04 2.60
C ALA A 52 -19.67 -16.90 1.91
N ALA A 53 -18.51 -17.04 2.52
CA ALA A 53 -17.38 -17.76 1.96
C ALA A 53 -16.49 -18.38 3.04
N ALA A 54 -15.87 -19.49 2.69
CA ALA A 54 -14.70 -20.03 3.36
C ALA A 54 -13.42 -19.40 2.79
N GLY A 55 -12.29 -20.03 3.02
CA GLY A 55 -11.01 -19.69 2.41
C GLY A 55 -9.99 -19.26 3.44
N GLU A 56 -8.78 -19.76 3.21
CA GLU A 56 -7.66 -19.60 4.13
C GLU A 56 -7.24 -18.14 4.28
N ASN A 57 -7.16 -17.41 3.17
CA ASN A 57 -6.77 -16.00 3.20
C ASN A 57 -6.79 -15.33 1.82
N ILE A 58 -6.74 -13.99 1.82
CA ILE A 58 -6.27 -13.14 0.72
C ILE A 58 -4.92 -12.59 1.18
N TRP A 59 -3.83 -13.37 1.01
CA TRP A 59 -2.50 -13.06 1.56
C TRP A 59 -1.41 -13.94 0.97
N GLY A 60 -0.14 -13.64 1.30
CA GLY A 60 1.00 -14.43 0.86
C GLY A 60 1.16 -14.43 -0.66
N THR A 61 1.47 -15.58 -1.23
CA THR A 61 1.69 -15.74 -2.68
C THR A 61 0.49 -16.33 -3.42
N ARG A 62 -0.51 -16.85 -2.69
CA ARG A 62 -1.72 -17.50 -3.24
C ARG A 62 -2.90 -17.23 -2.33
N ASP A 63 -4.05 -16.99 -2.93
CA ASP A 63 -5.29 -16.61 -2.24
C ASP A 63 -6.31 -17.72 -2.26
N ALA A 64 -7.18 -17.75 -1.22
CA ALA A 64 -8.37 -18.59 -1.15
C ALA A 64 -9.53 -17.81 -0.51
N PHE A 65 -10.57 -17.46 -1.31
CA PHE A 65 -11.67 -16.61 -0.87
C PHE A 65 -12.88 -16.64 -1.83
N GLY A 66 -14.03 -16.13 -1.40
CA GLY A 66 -15.20 -15.93 -2.24
C GLY A 66 -15.23 -14.56 -2.92
N TYR A 67 -15.60 -14.53 -4.22
CA TYR A 67 -15.57 -13.36 -5.07
C TYR A 67 -16.86 -13.20 -5.89
N LEU A 68 -17.58 -12.10 -5.67
CA LEU A 68 -18.72 -11.68 -6.49
C LEU A 68 -18.26 -10.54 -7.41
N TRP A 69 -18.17 -10.76 -8.73
CA TRP A 69 -17.42 -9.90 -9.61
C TRP A 69 -18.04 -9.65 -10.98
N LYS A 70 -17.52 -8.64 -11.66
CA LYS A 70 -17.67 -8.38 -13.11
C LYS A 70 -16.33 -8.02 -13.72
N GLN A 71 -16.19 -8.24 -15.02
CA GLN A 71 -15.05 -7.74 -15.78
C GLN A 71 -15.23 -6.24 -16.09
N VAL A 72 -14.16 -5.47 -15.91
CA VAL A 72 -14.10 -4.04 -16.18
C VAL A 72 -12.84 -3.69 -16.96
N ARG A 73 -12.77 -2.47 -17.52
CA ARG A 73 -11.62 -1.95 -18.26
C ARG A 73 -11.44 -0.46 -17.97
N GLY A 74 -10.19 0.03 -18.12
CA GLY A 74 -9.87 1.44 -17.97
C GLY A 74 -9.96 1.94 -16.54
N ASP A 75 -10.39 3.17 -16.39
CA ASP A 75 -10.52 3.82 -15.11
C ASP A 75 -11.86 3.46 -14.46
N VAL A 76 -11.83 3.14 -13.18
CA VAL A 76 -13.00 2.65 -12.45
C VAL A 76 -12.97 3.08 -10.99
N ALA A 77 -14.12 3.44 -10.46
CA ALA A 77 -14.37 3.62 -9.03
C ALA A 77 -15.31 2.53 -8.55
N PHE A 78 -15.01 1.95 -7.40
CA PHE A 78 -15.83 0.93 -6.76
C PHE A 78 -16.00 1.25 -5.28
N ALA A 79 -17.24 1.42 -4.84
CA ALA A 79 -17.59 1.74 -3.47
C ALA A 79 -18.57 0.72 -2.87
N ALA A 80 -18.45 0.47 -1.57
CA ALA A 80 -19.40 -0.30 -0.78
C ALA A 80 -19.29 0.05 0.70
N SER A 81 -20.43 0.03 1.42
CA SER A 81 -20.43 -0.16 2.87
C SER A 81 -20.23 -1.64 3.16
N VAL A 82 -19.38 -1.97 4.13
CA VAL A 82 -18.98 -3.34 4.45
C VAL A 82 -19.30 -3.66 5.89
N LYS A 83 -19.99 -4.78 6.14
CA LYS A 83 -20.31 -5.24 7.49
C LYS A 83 -20.13 -6.76 7.57
N LEU A 84 -19.14 -7.20 8.35
CA LEU A 84 -19.03 -8.61 8.72
C LEU A 84 -20.20 -8.98 9.64
N THR A 85 -20.89 -10.08 9.33
CA THR A 85 -22.11 -10.52 10.04
C THR A 85 -21.94 -11.88 10.70
N GLY A 86 -20.85 -12.60 10.41
CA GLY A 86 -20.51 -13.87 11.06
C GLY A 86 -20.29 -13.69 12.57
N LYS A 87 -20.62 -14.76 13.32
CA LYS A 87 -20.45 -14.76 14.79
C LYS A 87 -19.10 -15.36 15.17
N GLY A 88 -18.20 -14.53 15.59
CA GLY A 88 -16.85 -14.95 15.98
C GLY A 88 -15.98 -15.22 14.76
N GLY A 89 -14.92 -16.01 14.94
CA GLY A 89 -13.97 -16.33 13.89
C GLY A 89 -12.64 -15.63 14.07
N HIS A 90 -11.76 -15.79 13.09
CA HIS A 90 -10.41 -15.25 13.16
C HIS A 90 -10.44 -13.71 13.15
N PRO A 91 -9.61 -12.99 13.93
CA PRO A 91 -9.56 -11.53 13.90
C PRO A 91 -9.21 -10.98 12.51
N HIS A 92 -8.42 -11.71 11.72
CA HIS A 92 -8.07 -11.33 10.34
C HIS A 92 -9.03 -11.87 9.27
N ARG A 93 -10.21 -12.44 9.63
CA ARG A 93 -11.27 -12.62 8.65
C ARG A 93 -11.60 -11.27 8.02
N LYS A 94 -11.96 -11.26 6.75
CA LYS A 94 -12.03 -9.98 6.02
C LYS A 94 -13.12 -9.95 4.97
N ALA A 95 -13.64 -8.73 4.72
CA ALA A 95 -14.54 -8.44 3.63
C ALA A 95 -14.26 -7.06 3.06
N GLY A 96 -14.52 -6.87 1.76
CA GLY A 96 -14.24 -5.60 1.11
C GLY A 96 -14.47 -5.59 -0.39
N VAL A 97 -13.80 -4.67 -1.06
CA VAL A 97 -13.82 -4.51 -2.52
C VAL A 97 -12.43 -4.75 -3.11
N MET A 98 -12.39 -5.36 -4.30
CA MET A 98 -11.14 -5.77 -4.94
C MET A 98 -11.13 -5.47 -6.43
N PHE A 99 -9.96 -5.06 -6.93
CA PHE A 99 -9.58 -5.15 -8.34
C PHE A 99 -8.52 -6.24 -8.51
N ARG A 100 -8.74 -7.15 -9.46
CA ARG A 100 -7.88 -8.32 -9.64
C ARG A 100 -7.65 -8.61 -11.12
N GLN A 101 -6.39 -8.89 -11.50
CA GLN A 101 -6.04 -9.10 -12.91
C GLN A 101 -6.71 -10.35 -13.51
N SER A 102 -6.82 -11.43 -12.76
CA SER A 102 -7.45 -12.68 -13.17
C SER A 102 -7.94 -13.47 -11.97
N LEU A 103 -8.61 -14.62 -12.20
CA LEU A 103 -9.05 -15.53 -11.13
C LEU A 103 -7.95 -16.51 -10.69
N ASP A 104 -6.74 -16.43 -11.24
CA ASP A 104 -5.61 -17.22 -10.74
C ASP A 104 -5.31 -16.87 -9.29
N PRO A 105 -5.13 -17.84 -8.38
CA PRO A 105 -4.86 -17.57 -6.96
C PRO A 105 -3.62 -16.70 -6.71
N GLY A 106 -2.63 -16.75 -7.60
CA GLY A 106 -1.41 -15.93 -7.53
C GLY A 106 -1.48 -14.62 -8.31
N ALA A 107 -2.66 -14.23 -8.87
CA ALA A 107 -2.76 -13.03 -9.71
C ALA A 107 -2.46 -11.72 -8.98
N PRO A 108 -1.97 -10.69 -9.69
CA PRO A 108 -1.91 -9.33 -9.17
C PRO A 108 -3.30 -8.84 -8.77
N TYR A 109 -3.36 -8.14 -7.64
CA TYR A 109 -4.60 -7.55 -7.12
C TYR A 109 -4.34 -6.36 -6.22
N VAL A 110 -5.37 -5.60 -5.99
CA VAL A 110 -5.49 -4.63 -4.90
C VAL A 110 -6.88 -4.73 -4.33
N ASP A 111 -6.97 -4.77 -3.01
CA ASP A 111 -8.23 -4.69 -2.30
C ASP A 111 -8.17 -3.64 -1.18
N VAL A 112 -9.34 -3.23 -0.74
CA VAL A 112 -9.53 -2.62 0.56
C VAL A 112 -10.47 -3.50 1.34
N VAL A 113 -9.99 -3.96 2.48
CA VAL A 113 -10.71 -4.89 3.35
C VAL A 113 -10.83 -4.37 4.77
N VAL A 114 -11.98 -4.65 5.36
CA VAL A 114 -12.24 -4.48 6.79
C VAL A 114 -12.08 -5.84 7.43
N HIS A 115 -11.23 -5.90 8.46
CA HIS A 115 -10.94 -7.11 9.21
C HIS A 115 -11.91 -7.29 10.38
N GLY A 116 -11.94 -8.50 10.93
CA GLY A 116 -12.81 -8.82 12.05
C GLY A 116 -12.47 -8.10 13.35
N ASP A 117 -11.24 -7.62 13.50
CA ASP A 117 -10.76 -6.78 14.60
C ASP A 117 -10.95 -5.27 14.34
N GLY A 118 -11.47 -4.89 13.16
CA GLY A 118 -11.70 -3.50 12.76
C GLY A 118 -10.61 -2.89 11.91
N LEU A 119 -9.42 -3.51 11.79
CA LEU A 119 -8.35 -3.03 10.92
C LEU A 119 -8.87 -2.84 9.51
N THR A 120 -8.61 -1.67 8.93
CA THR A 120 -8.89 -1.37 7.53
C THR A 120 -7.58 -1.14 6.79
N SER A 121 -7.35 -1.93 5.74
CA SER A 121 -6.10 -1.86 5.00
C SER A 121 -6.29 -1.96 3.49
N LEU A 122 -5.36 -1.38 2.76
CA LEU A 122 -5.16 -1.55 1.32
C LEU A 122 -4.12 -2.66 1.15
N GLN A 123 -4.54 -3.83 0.67
CA GLN A 123 -3.64 -4.96 0.43
C GLN A 123 -3.41 -5.13 -1.08
N TYR A 124 -2.22 -5.53 -1.48
CA TYR A 124 -1.91 -5.69 -2.90
C TYR A 124 -0.81 -6.72 -3.17
N ARG A 125 -0.90 -7.36 -4.33
CA ARG A 125 0.16 -8.15 -4.96
C ARG A 125 0.48 -7.52 -6.30
N ALA A 126 1.72 -7.06 -6.49
CA ALA A 126 2.11 -6.31 -7.70
C ALA A 126 2.34 -7.22 -8.90
N GLU A 127 2.99 -8.36 -8.71
CA GLU A 127 3.33 -9.31 -9.75
C GLU A 127 2.78 -10.71 -9.45
N PRO A 128 2.56 -11.55 -10.46
CA PRO A 128 2.05 -12.90 -10.25
C PRO A 128 2.94 -13.72 -9.30
N GLY A 129 2.34 -14.28 -8.24
CA GLY A 129 3.05 -15.13 -7.28
C GLY A 129 3.96 -14.41 -6.29
N GLU A 130 4.01 -13.08 -6.31
CA GLU A 130 4.68 -12.30 -5.27
C GLU A 130 3.91 -12.36 -3.93
N VAL A 131 4.62 -12.01 -2.86
CA VAL A 131 4.03 -11.87 -1.52
C VAL A 131 3.12 -10.65 -1.48
N THR A 132 1.95 -10.79 -0.91
CA THR A 132 1.04 -9.67 -0.62
C THR A 132 1.70 -8.69 0.35
N ARG A 133 1.52 -7.40 0.06
CA ARG A 133 1.94 -6.27 0.89
C ARG A 133 0.72 -5.49 1.36
N GLU A 134 0.89 -4.71 2.41
CA GLU A 134 -0.19 -3.97 3.05
C GLU A 134 0.17 -2.50 3.29
N ILE A 135 -0.82 -1.63 3.18
CA ILE A 135 -0.81 -0.25 3.66
C ILE A 135 -1.96 -0.12 4.65
N GLN A 136 -1.66 -0.06 5.93
CA GLN A 136 -2.65 0.11 6.97
C GLN A 136 -3.15 1.56 7.00
N CYS A 137 -4.47 1.73 6.99
CA CYS A 137 -5.11 3.05 7.06
C CYS A 137 -5.29 3.48 8.52
N ALA A 138 -5.30 4.79 8.74
CA ALA A 138 -5.50 5.35 10.08
C ALA A 138 -6.94 5.18 10.62
N THR A 139 -7.91 4.89 9.74
CA THR A 139 -9.33 4.73 10.11
C THR A 139 -9.68 3.26 10.20
N GLU A 140 -10.21 2.86 11.34
CA GLU A 140 -10.74 1.52 11.58
C GLU A 140 -12.24 1.46 11.24
N ALA A 141 -12.69 0.31 10.70
CA ALA A 141 -14.09 -0.01 10.41
C ALA A 141 -14.93 1.18 9.88
N PRO A 142 -14.52 1.80 8.75
CA PRO A 142 -15.23 2.95 8.20
C PRO A 142 -16.65 2.58 7.78
N PHE A 143 -17.55 3.57 7.67
CA PHE A 143 -18.91 3.36 7.18
C PHE A 143 -18.92 2.76 5.76
N ALA A 144 -18.05 3.24 4.88
CA ALA A 144 -17.88 2.70 3.53
C ALA A 144 -16.45 2.90 3.03
N VAL A 145 -16.06 2.06 2.08
CA VAL A 145 -14.78 2.10 1.38
C VAL A 145 -14.99 2.40 -0.09
N ARG A 146 -14.07 3.13 -0.72
CA ARG A 146 -14.06 3.39 -2.16
C ARG A 146 -12.67 3.27 -2.73
N LEU A 147 -12.50 2.31 -3.63
CA LEU A 147 -11.27 2.07 -4.38
C LEU A 147 -11.40 2.70 -5.76
N GLU A 148 -10.47 3.55 -6.16
CA GLU A 148 -10.44 4.21 -7.46
C GLU A 148 -9.15 3.87 -8.20
N LYS A 149 -9.28 3.54 -9.49
CA LYS A 149 -8.17 3.35 -10.40
C LYS A 149 -8.22 4.42 -11.48
N ARG A 150 -7.09 5.14 -11.65
CA ARG A 150 -6.85 6.10 -12.74
C ARG A 150 -5.50 5.80 -13.36
N GLY A 151 -5.48 5.40 -14.62
CA GLY A 151 -4.25 4.81 -15.19
C GLY A 151 -3.75 3.66 -14.32
N ASP A 152 -2.51 3.71 -13.89
CA ASP A 152 -1.91 2.72 -12.97
C ASP A 152 -1.98 3.18 -11.49
N TYR A 153 -2.51 4.35 -11.20
CA TYR A 153 -2.64 4.83 -9.82
C TYR A 153 -3.94 4.34 -9.18
N ILE A 154 -3.80 3.73 -8.01
CA ILE A 154 -4.90 3.26 -7.17
C ILE A 154 -4.96 4.15 -5.94
N ARG A 155 -6.16 4.61 -5.61
CA ARG A 155 -6.43 5.47 -4.47
C ARG A 155 -7.55 4.88 -3.63
N LEU A 156 -7.42 4.98 -2.31
CA LEU A 156 -8.44 4.63 -1.35
C LEU A 156 -9.07 5.89 -0.75
N SER A 157 -10.40 5.92 -0.71
CA SER A 157 -11.18 6.88 0.07
C SER A 157 -12.05 6.14 1.08
N LEU A 158 -12.19 6.69 2.26
CA LEU A 158 -13.00 6.15 3.36
C LEU A 158 -14.14 7.10 3.68
N ALA A 159 -15.32 6.55 3.97
CA ALA A 159 -16.46 7.35 4.36
C ALA A 159 -16.62 7.39 5.86
N ASN A 160 -16.98 8.56 6.38
CA ASN A 160 -17.42 8.74 7.77
C ASN A 160 -18.86 8.23 7.97
N ASP A 161 -19.36 8.32 9.20
CA ASP A 161 -20.67 7.84 9.63
C ASP A 161 -21.85 8.43 8.86
N VAL A 162 -21.68 9.58 8.22
CA VAL A 162 -22.70 10.23 7.36
C VAL A 162 -22.52 9.92 5.87
N GLY A 163 -21.57 9.05 5.52
CA GLY A 163 -21.33 8.57 4.16
C GLY A 163 -20.55 9.53 3.27
N LEU A 164 -19.89 10.54 3.83
CA LEU A 164 -19.02 11.45 3.07
C LEU A 164 -17.63 10.85 2.93
N PHE A 165 -17.22 10.60 1.69
CA PHE A 165 -15.89 10.09 1.37
C PHE A 165 -14.83 11.17 1.49
N SER A 166 -13.74 10.84 2.14
CA SER A 166 -12.48 11.58 2.15
C SER A 166 -11.33 10.68 1.72
N ALA A 167 -10.30 11.26 1.15
CA ALA A 167 -9.10 10.51 0.83
C ALA A 167 -8.42 10.03 2.11
N SER A 168 -7.91 8.81 2.08
CA SER A 168 -7.27 8.16 3.24
C SER A 168 -5.76 8.34 3.28
N GLY A 169 -5.16 8.97 2.25
CA GLY A 169 -3.73 8.97 2.03
C GLY A 169 -3.15 7.63 1.55
N CYS A 170 -3.95 6.56 1.58
CA CYS A 170 -3.54 5.26 1.08
C CYS A 170 -3.64 5.23 -0.44
N GLY A 171 -2.50 5.07 -1.11
CA GLY A 171 -2.45 4.94 -2.56
C GLY A 171 -1.18 4.23 -3.01
N LEU A 172 -1.24 3.66 -4.21
CA LEU A 172 -0.11 2.97 -4.82
C LEU A 172 -0.23 2.94 -6.35
N ARG A 173 0.87 2.61 -7.03
CA ARG A 173 0.83 2.26 -8.44
C ARG A 173 0.74 0.76 -8.61
N LEU A 174 -0.27 0.32 -9.37
CA LEU A 174 -0.47 -1.08 -9.74
C LEU A 174 -0.97 -1.16 -11.17
N ALA A 175 -0.21 -1.84 -12.00
CA ALA A 175 -0.55 -2.01 -13.41
C ALA A 175 -1.50 -3.19 -13.62
N LEU A 176 -2.81 -2.93 -13.61
CA LEU A 176 -3.80 -3.88 -14.09
C LEU A 176 -4.03 -3.65 -15.59
N ARG A 177 -3.63 -4.59 -16.42
CA ARG A 177 -3.56 -4.43 -17.89
C ARG A 177 -4.81 -4.99 -18.60
N GLY A 178 -5.29 -4.26 -19.58
CA GLY A 178 -6.45 -4.67 -20.39
C GLY A 178 -7.73 -4.79 -19.57
N GLY A 179 -8.39 -5.95 -19.61
CA GLY A 179 -9.54 -6.25 -18.75
C GLY A 179 -9.09 -6.84 -17.42
N PHE A 180 -9.76 -6.46 -16.35
CA PHE A 180 -9.55 -6.97 -15.01
C PHE A 180 -10.89 -7.15 -14.29
N HIS A 181 -10.92 -7.76 -13.12
CA HIS A 181 -12.13 -8.05 -12.37
C HIS A 181 -12.30 -7.03 -11.25
N ALA A 182 -13.52 -6.52 -11.08
CA ALA A 182 -13.94 -5.69 -9.95
C ALA A 182 -15.05 -6.41 -9.19
N GLY A 183 -14.92 -6.55 -7.88
CA GLY A 183 -15.88 -7.33 -7.13
C GLY A 183 -15.78 -7.22 -5.61
N LEU A 184 -16.79 -7.79 -4.95
CA LEU A 184 -16.88 -7.93 -3.50
C LEU A 184 -16.19 -9.20 -3.06
N VAL A 185 -15.42 -9.14 -1.97
CA VAL A 185 -14.66 -10.27 -1.43
C VAL A 185 -15.03 -10.58 0.00
N VAL A 186 -14.99 -11.88 0.35
CA VAL A 186 -15.09 -12.39 1.71
C VAL A 186 -14.11 -13.54 1.89
N SER A 187 -13.36 -13.53 2.99
CA SER A 187 -12.50 -14.64 3.43
C SER A 187 -12.64 -14.86 4.93
N ALA A 188 -12.85 -16.11 5.33
CA ALA A 188 -12.95 -16.48 6.74
C ALA A 188 -11.60 -16.46 7.48
N HIS A 189 -10.49 -16.43 6.77
CA HIS A 189 -9.13 -16.65 7.29
C HIS A 189 -9.00 -18.02 7.97
N ASP A 190 -9.85 -18.94 7.58
CA ASP A 190 -9.90 -20.33 8.03
C ASP A 190 -10.68 -21.12 6.98
N ASP A 191 -10.07 -22.12 6.37
CA ASP A 191 -10.73 -22.91 5.34
C ASP A 191 -11.86 -23.81 5.90
N ALA A 192 -11.82 -24.12 7.19
CA ALA A 192 -12.88 -24.89 7.87
C ALA A 192 -14.07 -24.02 8.30
N ALA A 193 -13.91 -22.70 8.37
CA ALA A 193 -14.93 -21.74 8.79
C ALA A 193 -15.67 -21.12 7.60
N TYR A 194 -16.79 -20.46 7.90
CA TYR A 194 -17.58 -19.70 6.95
C TYR A 194 -17.82 -18.31 7.52
N GLU A 195 -17.36 -17.28 6.81
CA GLU A 195 -17.62 -15.89 7.18
C GLU A 195 -18.69 -15.30 6.27
N SER A 196 -19.52 -14.43 6.83
CA SER A 196 -20.58 -13.73 6.11
C SER A 196 -20.42 -12.23 6.22
N ALA A 197 -20.72 -11.54 5.12
CA ALA A 197 -20.71 -10.10 5.08
C ALA A 197 -21.90 -9.53 4.31
N GLU A 198 -22.42 -8.39 4.77
CA GLU A 198 -23.38 -7.56 4.07
C GLU A 198 -22.65 -6.38 3.41
N PHE A 199 -23.04 -6.09 2.17
CA PHE A 199 -22.57 -4.95 1.41
C PHE A 199 -23.74 -4.08 0.98
N ARG A 200 -23.70 -2.80 1.29
CA ARG A 200 -24.70 -1.82 0.92
C ARG A 200 -24.08 -0.67 0.14
N HIS A 201 -24.91 0.15 -0.50
CA HIS A 201 -24.46 1.30 -1.30
C HIS A 201 -23.38 0.89 -2.33
N VAL A 202 -23.54 -0.30 -2.88
CA VAL A 202 -22.59 -0.87 -3.83
C VAL A 202 -22.68 -0.16 -5.16
N ALA A 203 -21.59 0.48 -5.60
CA ALA A 203 -21.52 1.22 -6.83
C ALA A 203 -20.21 0.98 -7.58
N ILE A 204 -20.30 0.66 -8.86
CA ILE A 204 -19.17 0.54 -9.78
C ILE A 204 -19.42 1.49 -10.96
N GLY A 205 -18.51 2.39 -11.24
CA GLY A 205 -18.65 3.38 -12.30
C GLY A 205 -17.32 4.07 -12.64
N THR A 206 -17.42 5.12 -13.46
CA THR A 206 -16.28 5.98 -13.76
C THR A 206 -15.93 6.79 -12.51
N PRO A 207 -14.64 6.98 -12.19
CA PRO A 207 -14.24 7.87 -11.11
C PRO A 207 -14.76 9.30 -11.34
N ALA A 208 -15.24 9.95 -10.28
CA ALA A 208 -15.55 11.38 -10.33
C ALA A 208 -14.28 12.20 -10.61
N GLU A 209 -14.43 13.44 -11.11
CA GLU A 209 -13.27 14.33 -11.27
C GLU A 209 -12.47 14.41 -9.97
N PRO A 210 -11.11 14.41 -10.02
CA PRO A 210 -10.29 14.49 -8.83
C PRO A 210 -10.61 15.76 -8.05
N ALA A 211 -10.64 15.65 -6.72
CA ALA A 211 -10.66 16.84 -5.88
C ALA A 211 -9.40 17.67 -6.13
N GLU A 212 -9.50 18.99 -6.09
CA GLU A 212 -8.33 19.89 -6.25
C GLU A 212 -7.33 19.74 -5.11
N GLU A 213 -7.76 19.20 -3.97
CA GLU A 213 -6.93 19.01 -2.79
C GLU A 213 -6.02 17.79 -2.97
N ARG A 214 -4.71 18.02 -2.83
CA ARG A 214 -3.69 16.97 -2.82
C ARG A 214 -3.27 16.67 -1.40
N LEU A 215 -3.26 15.39 -1.07
CA LEU A 215 -2.81 14.96 0.24
C LEU A 215 -1.31 14.66 0.25
N SER A 216 -0.68 15.01 1.36
CA SER A 216 0.62 14.48 1.76
C SER A 216 0.41 13.52 2.92
N ALA A 217 1.06 12.37 2.90
CA ALA A 217 0.98 11.38 3.98
C ALA A 217 2.36 11.08 4.56
N ILE A 218 2.47 11.03 5.88
CA ILE A 218 3.63 10.45 6.56
C ILE A 218 3.38 8.95 6.68
N GLU A 219 4.26 8.17 6.08
CA GLU A 219 4.23 6.72 6.10
C GLU A 219 5.41 6.16 6.87
N VAL A 220 5.15 5.10 7.63
CA VAL A 220 6.18 4.27 8.26
C VAL A 220 6.19 2.92 7.56
N LEU A 221 7.34 2.53 7.05
CA LEU A 221 7.61 1.25 6.39
C LEU A 221 8.37 0.35 7.34
N ASP A 222 7.93 -0.88 7.52
CA ASP A 222 8.70 -1.95 8.14
C ASP A 222 9.64 -2.58 7.10
N VAL A 223 10.94 -2.63 7.39
CA VAL A 223 11.97 -3.01 6.42
C VAL A 223 11.94 -4.51 6.09
N ASP A 224 11.51 -5.34 7.01
CA ASP A 224 11.50 -6.79 6.83
C ASP A 224 10.26 -7.25 6.05
N SER A 225 9.08 -6.84 6.50
CA SER A 225 7.80 -7.23 5.88
C SER A 225 7.44 -6.40 4.66
N LEU A 226 8.02 -5.20 4.50
CA LEU A 226 7.67 -4.18 3.51
C LEU A 226 6.23 -3.65 3.63
N ASN A 227 5.58 -3.89 4.75
CA ASN A 227 4.28 -3.31 5.06
C ASN A 227 4.42 -1.85 5.45
N ARG A 228 3.44 -1.05 5.07
CA ARG A 228 3.40 0.38 5.34
C ARG A 228 2.23 0.73 6.25
N ARG A 229 2.37 1.78 7.01
CA ARG A 229 1.31 2.35 7.83
C ARG A 229 1.28 3.86 7.66
N ILE A 230 0.10 4.41 7.35
CA ILE A 230 -0.13 5.85 7.37
C ILE A 230 -0.23 6.30 8.83
N VAL A 231 0.60 7.24 9.23
CA VAL A 231 0.60 7.78 10.59
C VAL A 231 0.06 9.21 10.67
N TYR A 232 0.06 9.93 9.54
CA TYR A 232 -0.50 11.28 9.45
C TYR A 232 -0.84 11.66 8.02
N ILE A 233 -1.92 12.42 7.84
CA ILE A 233 -2.38 12.93 6.55
C ILE A 233 -2.53 14.43 6.68
N SER A 234 -2.00 15.18 5.71
CA SER A 234 -2.12 16.62 5.64
C SER A 234 -2.66 17.06 4.28
N ARG A 235 -3.51 18.09 4.29
CA ARG A 235 -3.93 18.81 3.08
C ARG A 235 -2.92 19.86 2.64
N THR A 236 -1.95 20.16 3.49
CA THR A 236 -0.82 21.04 3.18
C THR A 236 0.44 20.23 2.95
N SER A 237 1.43 20.83 2.28
CA SER A 237 2.71 20.16 2.06
C SER A 237 3.44 19.93 3.36
N ILE A 238 3.89 18.71 3.55
CA ILE A 238 4.77 18.29 4.65
C ILE A 238 6.06 17.72 4.08
N ASP A 239 7.17 17.94 4.81
CA ASP A 239 8.52 17.64 4.34
C ASP A 239 9.43 17.10 5.43
N ALA A 240 10.48 16.40 5.00
CA ALA A 240 11.63 16.01 5.79
C ALA A 240 11.32 15.25 7.08
N PRO A 241 10.48 14.19 7.02
CA PRO A 241 10.15 13.41 8.20
C PRO A 241 11.39 12.69 8.73
N SER A 242 11.56 12.71 10.04
CA SER A 242 12.68 12.06 10.72
C SER A 242 12.21 11.48 12.04
N PHE A 243 12.66 10.27 12.37
CA PHE A 243 12.47 9.74 13.71
C PHE A 243 13.23 10.55 14.75
N THR A 244 12.66 10.72 15.93
CA THR A 244 13.38 11.19 17.10
C THR A 244 14.43 10.16 17.54
N ALA A 245 15.43 10.60 18.30
CA ALA A 245 16.47 9.72 18.80
C ALA A 245 15.95 8.58 19.71
N THR A 246 14.78 8.78 20.32
CA THR A 246 14.07 7.78 21.14
C THR A 246 13.19 6.84 20.32
N GLY A 247 12.85 7.24 19.08
CA GLY A 247 12.01 6.44 18.17
C GLY A 247 10.50 6.48 18.50
N ASP A 248 10.07 7.25 19.48
CA ASP A 248 8.68 7.38 19.92
C ASP A 248 7.86 8.37 19.10
N ALA A 249 8.54 9.23 18.34
CA ALA A 249 7.90 10.27 17.54
C ALA A 249 8.61 10.53 16.23
N ILE A 250 7.90 11.23 15.34
CA ILE A 250 8.40 11.74 14.07
C ILE A 250 8.36 13.26 14.11
N CYS A 251 9.47 13.89 13.74
CA CYS A 251 9.53 15.31 13.48
C CYS A 251 9.56 15.57 11.98
N PHE A 252 8.82 16.59 11.55
CA PHE A 252 8.70 16.96 10.15
C PHE A 252 8.45 18.46 10.01
N ARG A 253 8.53 18.98 8.79
CA ARG A 253 8.13 20.36 8.49
C ARG A 253 6.73 20.36 7.90
N GLY A 254 5.83 21.11 8.51
CA GLY A 254 4.48 21.39 8.03
C GLY A 254 4.20 22.88 8.14
N GLU A 255 3.64 23.51 7.08
CA GLU A 255 3.33 24.95 7.04
C GLU A 255 4.54 25.86 7.40
N GLY A 256 5.74 25.43 7.03
CA GLY A 256 6.99 26.15 7.33
C GLY A 256 7.49 26.01 8.76
N GLN A 257 6.79 25.26 9.62
CA GLN A 257 7.14 25.06 11.02
C GLN A 257 7.64 23.63 11.29
N LEU A 258 8.48 23.47 12.32
CA LEU A 258 8.84 22.16 12.82
C LEU A 258 7.69 21.62 13.67
N GLN A 259 7.24 20.41 13.37
CA GLN A 259 6.16 19.71 14.06
C GLN A 259 6.66 18.35 14.58
N ARG A 260 6.08 17.90 15.69
CA ARG A 260 6.32 16.59 16.29
C ARG A 260 5.02 15.82 16.39
N LEU A 261 5.04 14.58 15.91
CA LEU A 261 3.93 13.62 15.96
C LEU A 261 4.36 12.40 16.76
N VAL A 262 3.59 12.01 17.76
CA VAL A 262 3.76 10.73 18.47
C VAL A 262 3.23 9.60 17.58
N ILE A 263 3.98 8.49 17.45
CA ILE A 263 3.71 7.47 16.43
C ILE A 263 2.55 6.53 16.82
N ASP A 264 2.14 6.53 18.06
CA ASP A 264 1.06 5.67 18.56
C ASP A 264 -0.36 6.07 18.07
N GLY A 265 -0.46 7.17 17.31
CA GLY A 265 -1.72 7.68 16.80
C GLY A 265 -2.60 8.38 17.83
N SER A 266 -2.07 8.62 19.03
CA SER A 266 -2.83 9.19 20.17
C SER A 266 -3.02 10.70 20.10
N SER A 267 -2.30 11.41 19.21
CA SER A 267 -2.29 12.88 19.21
C SER A 267 -2.10 13.48 17.82
N GLU A 268 -2.64 14.68 17.65
CA GLU A 268 -2.33 15.54 16.51
C GLU A 268 -0.89 16.07 16.59
N PRO A 269 -0.26 16.45 15.48
CA PRO A 269 1.06 17.07 15.49
C PRO A 269 1.10 18.35 16.30
N VAL A 270 2.17 18.54 17.06
CA VAL A 270 2.40 19.76 17.88
C VAL A 270 3.57 20.55 17.29
N THR A 271 3.39 21.87 17.16
CA THR A 271 4.47 22.75 16.75
C THR A 271 5.58 22.82 17.80
N VAL A 272 6.82 22.64 17.35
CA VAL A 272 8.00 22.65 18.20
C VAL A 272 8.73 23.99 18.04
N GLY A 273 8.67 24.82 19.10
CA GLY A 273 9.39 26.09 19.14
C GLY A 273 10.91 25.92 19.36
N PRO A 274 11.70 26.98 19.11
CA PRO A 274 13.16 26.91 19.26
C PRO A 274 13.63 26.47 20.65
N GLN A 275 12.86 26.80 21.68
CA GLN A 275 13.17 26.46 23.08
C GLN A 275 12.97 24.99 23.42
N ASN A 276 12.30 24.22 22.55
CA ASN A 276 12.01 22.80 22.71
C ASN A 276 12.58 21.97 21.54
N ALA A 277 13.56 22.52 20.82
CA ALA A 277 14.14 21.86 19.64
C ALA A 277 14.75 20.48 19.96
N GLU A 278 15.13 20.24 21.20
CA GLU A 278 15.62 18.93 21.68
C GLU A 278 14.58 17.82 21.57
N LEU A 279 13.28 18.14 21.57
CA LEU A 279 12.20 17.17 21.36
C LEU A 279 12.24 16.56 19.94
N CYS A 280 12.93 17.23 19.03
CA CYS A 280 13.17 16.76 17.67
C CYS A 280 14.65 16.41 17.43
N ALA A 281 15.40 16.15 18.49
CA ALA A 281 16.75 15.63 18.34
C ALA A 281 16.70 14.28 17.60
N ILE A 282 17.43 14.20 16.49
CA ILE A 282 17.54 13.00 15.67
C ILE A 282 18.82 12.24 16.01
N ALA A 283 18.77 10.92 15.96
CA ALA A 283 19.98 10.12 16.03
C ALA A 283 20.82 10.37 14.77
N ALA A 284 22.02 10.90 14.94
CA ALA A 284 22.94 11.03 13.84
C ALA A 284 23.51 9.66 13.49
N ALA A 285 23.10 9.10 12.36
CA ALA A 285 23.84 8.02 11.75
C ALA A 285 25.13 8.60 11.18
N SER A 286 26.17 8.69 12.00
CA SER A 286 27.48 9.21 11.59
C SER A 286 28.52 8.11 11.68
N SER A 287 28.94 7.61 10.53
CA SER A 287 30.25 6.97 10.45
C SER A 287 31.26 8.03 10.03
N PRO A 288 32.18 8.46 10.88
CA PRO A 288 33.20 9.45 10.50
C PRO A 288 34.08 8.97 9.35
N ALA A 289 34.07 7.67 9.06
CA ALA A 289 34.83 7.04 7.99
C ALA A 289 34.09 6.94 6.65
N LEU A 290 32.78 7.29 6.60
CA LEU A 290 31.94 7.10 5.41
C LEU A 290 31.00 8.28 5.20
N ARG A 291 31.10 8.90 4.02
CA ARG A 291 30.15 9.92 3.57
C ARG A 291 29.43 9.44 2.31
N LEU A 292 28.10 9.51 2.34
CA LEU A 292 27.25 9.29 1.18
C LEU A 292 26.64 10.61 0.72
N THR A 293 26.75 10.91 -0.57
CA THR A 293 26.17 12.09 -1.21
C THR A 293 25.48 11.69 -2.51
N HIS A 294 24.60 12.52 -3.02
CA HIS A 294 24.19 12.45 -4.42
C HIS A 294 24.80 13.60 -5.20
N GLU A 295 25.17 13.33 -6.45
CA GLU A 295 25.70 14.32 -7.38
C GLU A 295 25.06 14.14 -8.75
N VAL A 296 24.78 15.26 -9.41
CA VAL A 296 24.29 15.28 -10.78
C VAL A 296 25.47 15.57 -11.72
N LYS A 297 25.82 14.58 -12.55
CA LYS A 297 26.86 14.70 -13.57
C LYS A 297 26.32 14.23 -14.92
N GLY A 298 26.45 15.05 -15.96
CA GLY A 298 25.94 14.71 -17.28
C GLY A 298 24.43 14.49 -17.34
N GLY A 299 23.64 15.17 -16.50
CA GLY A 299 22.18 15.00 -16.43
C GLY A 299 21.74 13.75 -15.67
N HIS A 300 22.65 13.05 -14.98
CA HIS A 300 22.37 11.89 -14.16
C HIS A 300 22.68 12.11 -12.69
N ALA A 301 21.69 11.86 -11.81
CA ALA A 301 21.87 11.83 -10.36
C ALA A 301 22.36 10.45 -9.92
N ARG A 302 23.48 10.39 -9.22
CA ARG A 302 24.09 9.16 -8.71
C ARG A 302 24.47 9.30 -7.26
N ILE A 303 24.45 8.19 -6.53
CA ILE A 303 24.96 8.14 -5.16
C ILE A 303 26.49 7.93 -5.22
N TRP A 304 27.18 8.77 -4.47
CA TRP A 304 28.63 8.76 -4.32
C TRP A 304 29.01 8.38 -2.88
N ARG A 305 30.02 7.59 -2.78
CA ARG A 305 30.68 7.22 -1.52
C ARG A 305 32.03 7.89 -1.46
N THR A 306 32.32 8.56 -0.34
CA THR A 306 33.65 9.08 0.00
C THR A 306 34.15 8.34 1.22
N ASP A 307 35.31 7.69 1.10
CA ASP A 307 35.98 6.98 2.19
C ASP A 307 36.78 7.96 3.07
N ALA A 308 37.26 7.49 4.23
CA ALA A 308 38.05 8.30 5.17
C ALA A 308 39.29 8.96 4.54
N GLY A 309 39.85 8.34 3.49
CA GLY A 309 40.95 8.89 2.70
C GLY A 309 40.56 9.98 1.69
N GLY A 310 39.28 10.41 1.66
CA GLY A 310 38.80 11.46 0.77
C GLY A 310 38.55 11.04 -0.68
N THR A 311 38.72 9.75 -1.02
CA THR A 311 38.47 9.26 -2.37
C THR A 311 36.97 9.06 -2.58
N ALA A 312 36.40 9.79 -3.55
CA ALA A 312 35.01 9.70 -3.92
C ALA A 312 34.80 8.81 -5.15
N ARG A 313 33.82 7.89 -5.09
CA ARG A 313 33.42 7.04 -6.23
C ARG A 313 31.90 6.87 -6.30
N PRO A 314 31.32 6.77 -7.51
CA PRO A 314 29.91 6.47 -7.65
C PRO A 314 29.66 5.00 -7.26
N ILE A 315 28.58 4.75 -6.51
CA ILE A 315 28.16 3.40 -6.10
C ILE A 315 26.83 2.98 -6.72
N THR A 316 26.11 3.90 -7.37
CA THR A 316 24.96 3.56 -8.24
C THR A 316 25.34 3.83 -9.69
N GLN A 317 25.06 2.87 -10.60
CA GLN A 317 25.38 2.94 -12.02
C GLN A 317 24.21 2.45 -12.90
N ASP A 318 23.05 2.32 -12.31
CA ASP A 318 21.82 1.90 -13.01
C ASP A 318 21.20 3.07 -13.81
N LYS A 319 20.06 2.78 -14.47
CA LYS A 319 19.33 3.75 -15.32
C LYS A 319 18.56 4.82 -14.52
N TRP A 320 18.47 4.65 -13.21
CA TRP A 320 17.66 5.52 -12.36
C TRP A 320 18.39 6.80 -11.97
N GLN A 321 17.62 7.83 -11.71
CA GLN A 321 18.08 9.03 -11.01
C GLN A 321 18.05 8.75 -9.51
N ASN A 322 19.21 8.72 -8.85
CA ASN A 322 19.36 8.26 -7.47
C ASN A 322 19.67 9.45 -6.54
N TRP A 323 18.83 9.62 -5.50
CA TRP A 323 18.78 10.81 -4.66
C TRP A 323 18.78 10.49 -3.17
N GLN A 324 19.21 11.48 -2.36
CA GLN A 324 18.98 11.53 -0.91
C GLN A 324 19.42 10.26 -0.16
N PRO A 325 20.66 9.80 -0.25
CA PRO A 325 21.11 8.65 0.51
C PRO A 325 21.04 8.92 2.02
N ARG A 326 20.53 7.96 2.78
CA ARG A 326 20.40 8.02 4.25
C ARG A 326 20.91 6.71 4.86
N LEU A 327 22.00 6.83 5.59
CA LEU A 327 22.66 5.68 6.23
C LEU A 327 21.79 5.15 7.37
N ALA A 328 21.74 3.83 7.51
CA ALA A 328 21.11 3.17 8.65
C ALA A 328 21.91 3.43 9.94
N PRO A 329 21.30 3.37 11.13
CA PRO A 329 21.97 3.66 12.40
C PRO A 329 23.24 2.84 12.63
N ALA A 330 23.24 1.54 12.31
CA ALA A 330 24.40 0.65 12.44
C ALA A 330 25.40 0.77 11.27
N GLY A 331 25.07 1.52 10.20
CA GLY A 331 25.96 1.78 9.09
C GLY A 331 26.10 0.65 8.06
N GLU A 332 25.37 -0.46 8.21
CA GLU A 332 25.44 -1.64 7.35
C GLU A 332 24.71 -1.48 6.01
N SER A 333 23.76 -0.55 5.94
CA SER A 333 22.99 -0.25 4.75
C SER A 333 22.61 1.22 4.68
N PHE A 334 22.08 1.66 3.56
CA PHE A 334 21.47 2.98 3.40
C PHE A 334 20.24 2.88 2.50
N VAL A 335 19.30 3.83 2.68
CA VAL A 335 18.17 4.01 1.78
C VAL A 335 18.35 5.24 0.92
N PHE A 336 17.71 5.24 -0.24
CA PHE A 336 17.74 6.34 -1.20
C PHE A 336 16.50 6.29 -2.11
N LEU A 337 16.22 7.41 -2.77
CA LEU A 337 15.14 7.52 -3.75
C LEU A 337 15.69 7.27 -5.15
N SER A 338 14.97 6.48 -5.95
CA SER A 338 15.26 6.23 -7.36
C SER A 338 14.03 6.58 -8.21
N GLY A 339 14.18 7.50 -9.16
CA GLY A 339 13.12 7.93 -10.05
C GLY A 339 13.56 7.94 -11.51
N THR A 340 12.61 8.10 -12.43
CA THR A 340 12.90 8.20 -13.87
C THR A 340 12.97 9.64 -14.37
N ALA A 341 12.36 10.58 -13.63
CA ALA A 341 12.37 12.00 -13.99
C ALA A 341 13.79 12.56 -14.03
N ARG A 342 14.12 13.27 -15.08
CA ARG A 342 15.42 13.95 -15.18
C ARG A 342 15.50 15.08 -14.15
N PRO A 343 16.70 15.35 -13.62
CA PRO A 343 16.91 16.50 -12.75
C PRO A 343 16.48 17.81 -13.41
N GLU A 344 15.68 18.60 -12.71
CA GLU A 344 15.40 19.98 -13.10
C GLU A 344 16.41 20.91 -12.41
N GLU A 345 17.19 21.62 -13.17
CA GLU A 345 18.27 22.48 -12.64
C GLU A 345 19.19 21.77 -11.62
N GLY A 346 19.43 20.47 -11.81
CA GLY A 346 20.23 19.66 -10.88
C GLY A 346 19.52 19.24 -9.59
N ARG A 347 18.21 19.43 -9.50
CA ARG A 347 17.37 19.12 -8.33
C ARG A 347 16.44 17.94 -8.58
N ILE A 348 16.05 17.28 -7.50
CA ILE A 348 14.99 16.28 -7.50
C ILE A 348 13.63 16.95 -7.80
N ALA A 349 12.88 16.43 -8.76
CA ALA A 349 11.54 16.90 -9.12
C ALA A 349 10.45 16.01 -8.48
N PRO A 350 9.20 16.49 -8.33
CA PRO A 350 8.07 15.62 -8.01
C PRO A 350 7.90 14.52 -9.06
N GLY A 351 7.54 13.32 -8.61
CA GLY A 351 7.35 12.19 -9.52
C GLY A 351 7.21 10.84 -8.80
N ASP A 352 7.21 9.77 -9.59
CA ASP A 352 7.22 8.41 -9.07
C ASP A 352 8.63 8.00 -8.65
N TYR A 353 8.73 7.55 -7.42
CA TYR A 353 9.99 7.09 -6.83
C TYR A 353 9.85 5.68 -6.25
N LEU A 354 10.98 4.97 -6.31
CA LEU A 354 11.22 3.77 -5.52
C LEU A 354 12.09 4.16 -4.32
N LEU A 355 11.66 3.82 -3.13
CA LEU A 355 12.53 3.76 -1.96
C LEU A 355 13.33 2.47 -2.07
N ARG A 356 14.65 2.58 -2.13
CA ARG A 356 15.55 1.45 -2.34
C ARG A 356 16.60 1.40 -1.24
N GLN A 357 17.08 0.20 -0.92
CA GLN A 357 18.11 -0.06 0.08
C GLN A 357 19.28 -0.78 -0.57
N MET A 358 20.51 -0.43 -0.17
CA MET A 358 21.72 -1.16 -0.57
C MET A 358 22.84 -1.03 0.47
N PRO A 359 23.85 -1.94 0.46
CA PRO A 359 25.05 -1.79 1.29
C PRO A 359 25.89 -0.57 0.86
N PRO A 360 26.58 0.12 1.79
CA PRO A 360 27.47 1.26 1.45
C PRO A 360 28.67 0.86 0.58
N ALA A 361 29.02 -0.40 0.50
CA ALA A 361 30.03 -0.93 -0.41
C ALA A 361 29.59 -0.87 -1.88
N GLY A 362 28.31 -0.73 -2.15
CA GLY A 362 27.69 -0.90 -3.46
C GLY A 362 27.12 -2.31 -3.64
N GLY A 363 26.51 -2.57 -4.79
CA GLY A 363 25.89 -3.87 -5.12
C GLY A 363 24.45 -3.71 -5.60
N PRO A 364 23.67 -4.80 -5.65
CA PRO A 364 22.27 -4.74 -6.04
C PRO A 364 21.46 -3.98 -4.99
N ALA A 365 20.52 -3.13 -5.45
CA ALA A 365 19.60 -2.42 -4.58
C ALA A 365 18.29 -3.20 -4.47
N ARG A 366 17.82 -3.37 -3.23
CA ARG A 366 16.50 -3.94 -2.90
C ARG A 366 15.45 -2.84 -2.97
N GLU A 367 14.33 -3.10 -3.61
CA GLU A 367 13.18 -2.22 -3.61
C GLU A 367 12.35 -2.42 -2.33
N LEU A 368 12.04 -1.34 -1.64
CA LEU A 368 11.26 -1.36 -0.41
C LEU A 368 9.82 -0.90 -0.64
N ALA A 369 9.64 0.23 -1.35
CA ALA A 369 8.32 0.79 -1.66
C ALA A 369 8.35 1.65 -2.93
N GLY A 370 7.23 1.67 -3.65
CA GLY A 370 6.95 2.64 -4.71
C GLY A 370 5.94 3.68 -4.23
N PHE A 371 6.16 4.97 -4.53
CA PHE A 371 5.25 6.05 -4.15
C PHE A 371 5.48 7.29 -5.03
N PHE A 372 4.49 8.18 -5.08
CA PHE A 372 4.67 9.51 -5.65
C PHE A 372 5.24 10.45 -4.58
N GLY A 373 6.34 11.14 -4.89
CA GLY A 373 7.04 12.00 -3.93
C GLY A 373 7.99 12.99 -4.61
N GLY A 374 9.10 13.29 -3.95
CA GLY A 374 10.09 14.22 -4.50
C GLY A 374 10.93 14.93 -3.43
N PRO A 375 11.15 16.26 -3.59
CA PRO A 375 11.86 17.04 -2.59
C PRO A 375 11.20 16.88 -1.22
N GLY A 376 12.01 16.66 -0.17
CA GLY A 376 11.52 16.53 1.19
C GLY A 376 10.84 15.19 1.54
N SER A 377 10.74 14.23 0.61
CA SER A 377 10.16 12.91 0.92
C SER A 377 10.96 12.12 1.96
N LEU A 378 12.29 12.31 2.01
CA LEU A 378 13.12 11.76 3.09
C LEU A 378 13.73 12.89 3.93
N GLY A 379 13.62 12.75 5.24
CA GLY A 379 14.30 13.63 6.19
C GLY A 379 15.78 13.31 6.38
N ALA A 380 16.40 13.92 7.36
CA ALA A 380 17.81 13.70 7.69
C ALA A 380 18.04 12.34 8.36
N SER A 381 17.09 11.88 9.18
CA SER A 381 17.12 10.59 9.89
C SER A 381 15.81 9.82 9.67
N PRO A 382 15.60 9.25 8.48
CA PRO A 382 14.35 8.54 8.21
C PRO A 382 14.27 7.17 8.87
N TRP A 383 15.37 6.64 9.39
CA TRP A 383 15.43 5.37 10.08
C TRP A 383 14.99 5.48 11.54
N SER A 384 14.23 4.50 12.01
CA SER A 384 14.05 4.29 13.44
C SER A 384 15.40 3.97 14.11
N PRO A 385 15.58 4.28 15.40
CA PRO A 385 16.86 4.02 16.08
C PRO A 385 17.32 2.57 16.06
N ASP A 386 16.38 1.62 16.00
CA ASP A 386 16.66 0.18 15.91
C ASP A 386 16.91 -0.31 14.46
N GLY A 387 16.81 0.58 13.47
CA GLY A 387 17.02 0.25 12.06
C GLY A 387 15.95 -0.58 11.38
N LYS A 388 14.80 -0.82 12.02
CA LYS A 388 13.73 -1.68 11.50
C LYS A 388 12.66 -0.95 10.70
N GLN A 389 12.54 0.35 10.89
CA GLN A 389 11.52 1.15 10.23
C GLN A 389 12.11 2.35 9.50
N ILE A 390 11.41 2.79 8.45
CA ILE A 390 11.75 3.97 7.67
C ILE A 390 10.52 4.86 7.57
N VAL A 391 10.69 6.15 7.87
CA VAL A 391 9.65 7.16 7.68
C VAL A 391 9.91 7.94 6.40
N PHE A 392 8.85 8.20 5.63
CA PHE A 392 8.91 9.02 4.43
C PHE A 392 7.58 9.75 4.19
N VAL A 393 7.59 10.74 3.31
CA VAL A 393 6.38 11.42 2.84
C VAL A 393 6.06 10.96 1.43
N SER A 394 4.86 10.44 1.25
CA SER A 394 4.21 10.27 -0.04
C SER A 394 3.24 11.42 -0.32
N ARG A 395 2.94 11.64 -1.60
CA ARG A 395 2.00 12.66 -2.07
C ARG A 395 1.05 12.05 -3.09
N GLU A 396 -0.12 12.62 -3.24
CA GLU A 396 -0.99 12.26 -4.35
C GLU A 396 -0.45 12.87 -5.65
N PRO A 397 -0.40 12.10 -6.75
CA PRO A 397 -0.02 12.62 -8.07
C PRO A 397 -1.08 13.57 -8.62
N ASP A 398 -0.65 14.37 -9.60
CA ASP A 398 -1.52 15.28 -10.37
C ASP A 398 -2.58 14.54 -11.17
#